data_3385c45b10b9d2be4d3b475a34b254d0
#
_entry.id   3385c45b10b9d2be4d3b475a34b254d0
#
_cell.length_a   1.000
_cell.length_b   1.000
_cell.length_c   1.000
_cell.angle_alpha   90.00
_cell.angle_beta   90.00
_cell.angle_gamma   90.00
#
_symmetry.space_group_name_H-M   'P 1'
#
loop_
_entity.id
_entity.type
_entity.pdbx_description
1 polymer ?
#
loop_
_entity_poly.entity_id
_entity_poly.type
_entity_poly.pdbx_seq_one_letter_code
_entity_poly.pdbx_strand_id
1 'polypeptide(L)'
;MNYALKRKLVKFKWLIPNAASALLPMNDEIVLESNPDMTCNTYALYQYFLKKGLNSKYKLTWVVDDPEQFRDIKVKNVSFIARNPSNPVDRMKLYVRINRAKAAIACNRPFSTLNAAKGQLNIYLDHGSQLKNMKVDGRRCTLDCGYMISQSSFFVPYHVDQYTLTEDQVVCTGLPRNDELYVRNDSLPRLIGDADRFKKVILWAPTFRQHADGRRVDTENKFPLGLPLLTGLEDAERLDAFLQEHQMLLIIKPHPVQDLSYLKKIDLRNIRTIYNPDLAKAGIQLNELMEQTDAMITDYSSIYYDYMLLDRPIALTTDDLDMYQNDKGFVFDNVYDIIKGEHLKSTDELLAFLTDVSEGKDRMLAERTAVKEKINDFLDGNSSKRVYDFIMTKLK
;
A
#
# COMPACT_ATOMS: atom_id res chain seq x y z
N MET A 1 3.88 -24.12 13.36
CA MET A 1 5.28 -24.38 12.91
C MET A 1 6.10 -23.15 13.24
N ASN A 2 7.20 -23.30 13.99
CA ASN A 2 8.04 -22.21 14.47
C ASN A 2 8.56 -21.37 13.28
N TYR A 3 8.49 -20.03 13.38
CA TYR A 3 8.91 -19.08 12.37
C TYR A 3 10.35 -19.33 11.87
N ALA A 4 11.27 -19.65 12.79
CA ALA A 4 12.65 -19.98 12.45
C ALA A 4 12.76 -21.24 11.57
N LEU A 5 11.94 -22.26 11.82
CA LEU A 5 11.90 -23.49 11.03
C LEU A 5 11.32 -23.23 9.63
N LYS A 6 10.28 -22.40 9.54
CA LYS A 6 9.68 -21.99 8.26
C LYS A 6 10.72 -21.26 7.38
N ARG A 7 11.53 -20.37 7.97
CA ARG A 7 12.62 -19.69 7.25
C ARG A 7 13.72 -20.64 6.78
N LYS A 8 14.14 -21.60 7.62
CA LYS A 8 15.14 -22.61 7.23
C LYS A 8 14.65 -23.44 6.04
N LEU A 9 13.38 -23.84 6.03
CA LEU A 9 12.76 -24.57 4.93
C LEU A 9 12.67 -23.72 3.63
N VAL A 10 12.37 -22.43 3.75
CA VAL A 10 12.39 -21.51 2.60
C VAL A 10 13.82 -21.37 2.05
N LYS A 11 14.81 -21.12 2.90
CA LYS A 11 16.22 -21.06 2.47
C LYS A 11 16.69 -22.36 1.80
N PHE A 12 16.28 -23.50 2.33
CA PHE A 12 16.62 -24.82 1.76
C PHE A 12 16.01 -25.01 0.35
N LYS A 13 14.77 -24.57 0.13
CA LYS A 13 14.11 -24.61 -1.18
C LYS A 13 14.85 -23.79 -2.25
N TRP A 14 15.56 -22.74 -1.84
CA TRP A 14 16.32 -21.87 -2.73
C TRP A 14 17.75 -22.34 -2.98
N LEU A 15 18.23 -23.32 -2.22
CA LEU A 15 19.65 -23.77 -2.29
C LEU A 15 19.99 -24.33 -3.68
N ILE A 16 19.14 -25.19 -4.24
CA ILE A 16 19.36 -25.82 -5.57
C ILE A 16 19.21 -24.79 -6.69
N PRO A 17 18.13 -23.97 -6.74
CA PRO A 17 18.03 -22.91 -7.74
C PRO A 17 19.19 -21.90 -7.69
N ASN A 18 19.69 -21.59 -6.48
CA ASN A 18 20.83 -20.71 -6.30
C ASN A 18 22.10 -21.32 -6.89
N ALA A 19 22.41 -22.58 -6.57
CA ALA A 19 23.56 -23.28 -7.10
C ALA A 19 23.49 -23.39 -8.62
N ALA A 20 22.33 -23.73 -9.19
CA ALA A 20 22.13 -23.83 -10.62
C ALA A 20 22.27 -22.45 -11.31
N SER A 21 21.71 -21.39 -10.74
CA SER A 21 21.80 -20.05 -11.29
C SER A 21 23.18 -19.42 -11.13
N ALA A 22 23.96 -19.87 -10.12
CA ALA A 22 25.32 -19.40 -9.91
C ALA A 22 26.26 -19.73 -11.07
N LEU A 23 25.99 -20.77 -11.82
CA LEU A 23 26.78 -21.20 -12.99
C LEU A 23 26.36 -20.49 -14.29
N LEU A 24 25.23 -19.79 -14.29
CA LEU A 24 24.68 -19.16 -15.49
C LEU A 24 24.90 -17.64 -15.47
N PRO A 25 25.01 -17.00 -16.66
CA PRO A 25 25.11 -15.53 -16.74
C PRO A 25 23.80 -14.85 -16.30
N MET A 26 23.91 -13.62 -15.84
CA MET A 26 22.75 -12.75 -15.58
C MET A 26 22.03 -12.42 -16.88
N ASN A 27 20.70 -12.30 -16.80
CA ASN A 27 19.87 -11.88 -17.93
C ASN A 27 19.58 -10.38 -17.86
N ASP A 28 19.45 -9.74 -19.02
CA ASP A 28 18.91 -8.38 -19.13
C ASP A 28 17.39 -8.37 -18.81
N GLU A 29 17.08 -8.66 -17.57
CA GLU A 29 15.72 -8.82 -17.06
C GLU A 29 15.57 -8.12 -15.72
N ILE A 30 14.42 -7.46 -15.54
CA ILE A 30 13.96 -6.88 -14.26
C ILE A 30 12.70 -7.61 -13.87
N VAL A 31 12.72 -8.25 -12.70
CA VAL A 31 11.56 -8.95 -12.14
C VAL A 31 10.84 -8.01 -11.19
N LEU A 32 9.51 -7.94 -11.32
CA LEU A 32 8.62 -7.05 -10.60
C LEU A 32 7.61 -7.85 -9.78
N GLU A 33 7.28 -7.36 -8.57
CA GLU A 33 6.27 -7.97 -7.71
C GLU A 33 5.47 -6.92 -6.95
N SER A 34 4.16 -7.13 -6.84
CA SER A 34 3.29 -6.46 -5.89
C SER A 34 2.21 -7.41 -5.38
N ASN A 35 1.54 -7.01 -4.31
CA ASN A 35 0.34 -7.71 -3.81
C ASN A 35 -0.64 -6.65 -3.26
N PRO A 36 -1.83 -6.49 -3.88
CA PRO A 36 -2.31 -7.20 -5.09
C PRO A 36 -1.42 -7.04 -6.31
N ASP A 37 -1.60 -7.92 -7.30
CA ASP A 37 -0.83 -7.90 -8.53
C ASP A 37 -1.03 -6.58 -9.29
N MET A 38 0.03 -6.07 -9.92
CA MET A 38 0.00 -4.85 -10.74
C MET A 38 -0.54 -3.62 -9.99
N THR A 39 -0.08 -3.42 -8.75
CA THR A 39 -0.52 -2.29 -7.92
C THR A 39 0.65 -1.61 -7.18
N CYS A 40 0.34 -0.52 -6.48
CA CYS A 40 1.22 0.13 -5.52
C CYS A 40 2.52 0.69 -6.15
N ASN A 41 3.58 0.81 -5.33
CA ASN A 41 4.86 1.41 -5.73
C ASN A 41 5.50 0.71 -6.93
N THR A 42 5.39 -0.62 -7.03
CA THR A 42 5.96 -1.37 -8.15
C THR A 42 5.23 -1.05 -9.45
N TYR A 43 3.91 -0.88 -9.41
CA TYR A 43 3.15 -0.51 -10.61
C TYR A 43 3.47 0.92 -11.08
N ALA A 44 3.48 1.90 -10.18
CA ALA A 44 3.85 3.27 -10.52
C ALA A 44 5.26 3.35 -11.14
N LEU A 45 6.22 2.64 -10.53
CA LEU A 45 7.58 2.55 -11.08
C LEU A 45 7.63 1.85 -12.45
N TYR A 46 6.84 0.78 -12.62
CA TYR A 46 6.72 0.09 -13.91
C TYR A 46 6.17 1.02 -15.01
N GLN A 47 5.15 1.81 -14.73
CA GLN A 47 4.65 2.82 -15.67
C GLN A 47 5.74 3.83 -16.03
N TYR A 48 6.54 4.24 -15.06
CA TYR A 48 7.67 5.11 -15.32
C TYR A 48 8.74 4.43 -16.19
N PHE A 49 9.01 3.13 -15.98
CA PHE A 49 9.92 2.35 -16.84
C PHE A 49 9.45 2.32 -18.29
N LEU A 50 8.15 2.11 -18.52
CA LEU A 50 7.57 2.14 -19.87
C LEU A 50 7.70 3.53 -20.49
N LYS A 51 7.39 4.58 -19.73
CA LYS A 51 7.54 5.97 -20.17
C LYS A 51 8.98 6.31 -20.59
N LYS A 52 9.98 5.70 -19.94
CA LYS A 52 11.41 5.85 -20.27
C LYS A 52 11.91 4.87 -21.32
N GLY A 53 11.06 3.99 -21.84
CA GLY A 53 11.44 2.98 -22.82
C GLY A 53 12.40 1.93 -22.29
N LEU A 54 12.45 1.70 -20.96
CA LEU A 54 13.38 0.76 -20.33
C LEU A 54 13.15 -0.67 -20.81
N ASN A 55 11.91 -1.00 -21.19
CA ASN A 55 11.54 -2.28 -21.79
C ASN A 55 12.15 -2.51 -23.19
N SER A 56 12.81 -1.54 -23.80
CA SER A 56 13.61 -1.75 -25.01
C SER A 56 14.96 -2.41 -24.69
N LYS A 57 15.50 -2.16 -23.49
CA LYS A 57 16.82 -2.66 -23.04
C LYS A 57 16.69 -3.89 -22.14
N TYR A 58 15.69 -3.89 -21.25
CA TYR A 58 15.47 -4.96 -20.29
C TYR A 58 14.11 -5.62 -20.52
N LYS A 59 14.04 -6.93 -20.33
CA LYS A 59 12.77 -7.63 -20.21
C LYS A 59 12.18 -7.32 -18.84
N LEU A 60 10.92 -6.85 -18.79
CA LEU A 60 10.18 -6.62 -17.57
C LEU A 60 9.27 -7.82 -17.30
N THR A 61 9.47 -8.50 -16.19
CA THR A 61 8.72 -9.71 -15.86
C THR A 61 7.99 -9.55 -14.55
N TRP A 62 6.67 -9.54 -14.62
CA TRP A 62 5.81 -9.55 -13.46
C TRP A 62 5.61 -10.94 -12.89
N VAL A 63 5.80 -11.08 -11.58
CA VAL A 63 5.45 -12.29 -10.81
C VAL A 63 4.07 -12.05 -10.20
N VAL A 64 3.06 -12.75 -10.71
CA VAL A 64 1.65 -12.55 -10.39
C VAL A 64 1.00 -13.85 -9.90
N ASP A 65 -0.14 -13.75 -9.24
CA ASP A 65 -0.85 -14.94 -8.76
C ASP A 65 -1.47 -15.72 -9.92
N ASP A 66 -2.11 -15.01 -10.89
CA ASP A 66 -2.69 -15.61 -12.08
C ASP A 66 -2.29 -14.84 -13.36
N PRO A 67 -1.33 -15.34 -14.15
CA PRO A 67 -0.90 -14.71 -15.40
C PRO A 67 -1.98 -14.56 -16.48
N GLU A 68 -3.02 -15.40 -16.44
CA GLU A 68 -4.09 -15.36 -17.47
C GLU A 68 -4.92 -14.07 -17.37
N GLN A 69 -5.01 -13.46 -16.20
CA GLN A 69 -5.68 -12.17 -16.01
C GLN A 69 -5.00 -11.03 -16.77
N PHE A 70 -3.73 -11.19 -17.14
CA PHE A 70 -2.91 -10.17 -17.81
C PHE A 70 -2.56 -10.52 -19.25
N ARG A 71 -3.16 -11.59 -19.82
CA ARG A 71 -2.88 -12.09 -21.17
C ARG A 71 -3.12 -11.07 -22.29
N ASP A 72 -4.02 -10.10 -22.03
CA ASP A 72 -4.40 -9.06 -23.00
C ASP A 72 -3.44 -7.86 -22.99
N ILE A 73 -2.54 -7.77 -22.02
CA ILE A 73 -1.50 -6.75 -21.96
C ILE A 73 -0.39 -7.08 -22.97
N LYS A 74 -0.43 -6.44 -24.13
CA LYS A 74 0.52 -6.66 -25.24
C LYS A 74 1.58 -5.55 -25.30
N VAL A 75 2.45 -5.49 -24.30
CA VAL A 75 3.57 -4.54 -24.28
C VAL A 75 4.86 -5.29 -24.65
N LYS A 76 5.66 -4.71 -25.56
CA LYS A 76 6.94 -5.31 -25.99
C LYS A 76 7.87 -5.55 -24.80
N ASN A 77 8.46 -6.74 -24.73
CA ASN A 77 9.38 -7.17 -23.66
C ASN A 77 8.78 -7.12 -22.24
N VAL A 78 7.44 -7.20 -22.11
CA VAL A 78 6.76 -7.42 -20.86
C VAL A 78 6.20 -8.83 -20.83
N SER A 79 6.30 -9.51 -19.69
CA SER A 79 5.75 -10.87 -19.51
C SER A 79 5.26 -11.08 -18.08
N PHE A 80 4.32 -12.01 -17.93
CA PHE A 80 3.72 -12.38 -16.66
C PHE A 80 4.02 -13.85 -16.36
N ILE A 81 4.38 -14.17 -15.11
CA ILE A 81 4.67 -15.55 -14.67
C ILE A 81 4.03 -15.81 -13.32
N ALA A 82 3.55 -17.03 -13.12
CA ALA A 82 2.88 -17.42 -11.88
C ALA A 82 3.82 -17.37 -10.68
N ARG A 83 3.36 -16.78 -9.57
CA ARG A 83 4.07 -16.70 -8.29
C ARG A 83 4.22 -18.07 -7.63
N ASN A 84 3.19 -18.91 -7.73
CA ASN A 84 3.15 -20.23 -7.11
C ASN A 84 2.78 -21.31 -8.14
N PRO A 85 3.69 -21.65 -9.08
CA PRO A 85 3.43 -22.73 -10.03
C PRO A 85 3.17 -24.05 -9.29
N SER A 86 2.13 -24.78 -9.69
CA SER A 86 1.81 -26.09 -9.12
C SER A 86 2.88 -27.15 -9.47
N ASN A 87 3.39 -27.07 -10.72
CA ASN A 87 4.41 -27.97 -11.22
C ASN A 87 5.79 -27.64 -10.62
N PRO A 88 6.51 -28.61 -10.00
CA PRO A 88 7.84 -28.40 -9.43
C PRO A 88 8.88 -27.90 -10.44
N VAL A 89 8.81 -28.34 -11.69
CA VAL A 89 9.73 -27.91 -12.75
C VAL A 89 9.54 -26.42 -13.06
N ASP A 90 8.31 -25.95 -13.16
CA ASP A 90 8.02 -24.54 -13.43
C ASP A 90 8.36 -23.66 -12.22
N ARG A 91 8.24 -24.21 -11.02
CA ARG A 91 8.71 -23.53 -9.79
C ARG A 91 10.24 -23.40 -9.81
N MET A 92 10.97 -24.42 -10.24
CA MET A 92 12.42 -24.35 -10.41
C MET A 92 12.80 -23.30 -11.45
N LYS A 93 12.14 -23.29 -12.63
CA LYS A 93 12.34 -22.29 -13.68
C LYS A 93 12.11 -20.86 -13.16
N LEU A 94 11.04 -20.66 -12.38
CA LEU A 94 10.75 -19.36 -11.75
C LEU A 94 11.92 -18.91 -10.88
N TYR A 95 12.41 -19.77 -10.00
CA TYR A 95 13.50 -19.43 -9.09
C TYR A 95 14.82 -19.15 -9.85
N VAL A 96 15.18 -19.98 -10.80
CA VAL A 96 16.37 -19.74 -11.65
C VAL A 96 16.23 -18.42 -12.41
N ARG A 97 15.04 -18.10 -12.90
CA ARG A 97 14.79 -16.86 -13.63
C ARG A 97 14.94 -15.63 -12.73
N ILE A 98 14.32 -15.63 -11.53
CA ILE A 98 14.48 -14.55 -10.55
C ILE A 98 15.96 -14.36 -10.19
N ASN A 99 16.68 -15.45 -9.93
CA ASN A 99 18.09 -15.38 -9.54
C ASN A 99 19.03 -14.91 -10.67
N ARG A 100 18.62 -15.04 -11.94
CA ARG A 100 19.39 -14.57 -13.09
C ARG A 100 19.02 -13.17 -13.54
N ALA A 101 17.93 -12.60 -13.04
CA ALA A 101 17.55 -11.24 -13.37
C ALA A 101 18.56 -10.23 -12.83
N LYS A 102 18.86 -9.17 -13.60
CA LYS A 102 19.73 -8.08 -13.14
C LYS A 102 19.14 -7.32 -11.97
N ALA A 103 17.80 -7.21 -11.91
CA ALA A 103 17.12 -6.61 -10.78
C ALA A 103 15.89 -7.43 -10.39
N ALA A 104 15.61 -7.44 -9.08
CA ALA A 104 14.39 -7.95 -8.48
C ALA A 104 13.80 -6.85 -7.61
N ILE A 105 12.59 -6.39 -7.93
CA ILE A 105 11.95 -5.22 -7.33
C ILE A 105 10.58 -5.62 -6.82
N ALA A 106 10.34 -5.43 -5.53
CA ALA A 106 9.09 -5.83 -4.89
C ALA A 106 8.60 -4.76 -3.90
N CYS A 107 7.30 -4.58 -3.78
CA CYS A 107 6.75 -3.67 -2.77
C CYS A 107 6.06 -4.37 -1.60
N ASN A 108 5.74 -5.66 -1.70
CA ASN A 108 5.05 -6.36 -0.63
C ASN A 108 5.84 -7.56 -0.10
N ARG A 109 6.37 -8.40 -0.99
CA ARG A 109 7.15 -9.59 -0.62
C ARG A 109 8.51 -9.55 -1.28
N PRO A 110 9.54 -9.07 -0.58
CA PRO A 110 10.88 -9.06 -1.17
C PRO A 110 11.28 -10.47 -1.58
N PHE A 111 11.90 -10.55 -2.73
CA PHE A 111 12.45 -11.80 -3.19
C PHE A 111 13.63 -12.22 -2.29
N SER A 112 13.58 -13.42 -1.73
CA SER A 112 14.73 -13.97 -0.99
C SER A 112 15.84 -14.30 -1.98
N THR A 113 16.68 -13.35 -2.23
CA THR A 113 17.65 -13.50 -3.26
C THR A 113 19.05 -13.42 -2.78
N LEU A 114 19.87 -13.66 -3.39
CA LEU A 114 20.45 -14.67 -3.86
C LEU A 114 21.69 -14.52 -4.72
N ASN A 115 21.73 -13.64 -5.67
CA ASN A 115 22.91 -13.40 -6.45
C ASN A 115 23.47 -11.98 -6.23
N ALA A 116 23.35 -11.43 -5.05
CA ALA A 116 23.96 -10.15 -4.67
C ALA A 116 25.48 -10.15 -4.95
N ALA A 117 26.16 -11.28 -4.69
CA ALA A 117 27.57 -11.47 -5.00
C ALA A 117 27.88 -11.38 -6.52
N LYS A 118 26.89 -11.55 -7.40
CA LYS A 118 27.00 -11.36 -8.85
C LYS A 118 26.51 -10.01 -9.34
N GLY A 119 26.22 -9.08 -8.42
CA GLY A 119 25.71 -7.75 -8.76
C GLY A 119 24.22 -7.70 -9.05
N GLN A 120 23.42 -8.72 -8.67
CA GLN A 120 21.96 -8.62 -8.73
C GLN A 120 21.47 -7.50 -7.82
N LEU A 121 20.71 -6.58 -8.37
CA LEU A 121 20.08 -5.50 -7.62
C LEU A 121 18.75 -6.00 -7.02
N ASN A 122 18.64 -5.99 -5.71
CA ASN A 122 17.42 -6.37 -5.00
C ASN A 122 16.86 -5.17 -4.24
N ILE A 123 15.68 -4.69 -4.64
CA ILE A 123 15.03 -3.51 -4.08
C ILE A 123 13.67 -3.86 -3.50
N TYR A 124 13.49 -3.42 -2.26
CA TYR A 124 12.20 -3.41 -1.60
C TYR A 124 11.64 -1.98 -1.62
N LEU A 125 10.50 -1.77 -2.30
CA LEU A 125 9.88 -0.45 -2.45
C LEU A 125 8.98 -0.07 -1.28
N ASP A 126 8.78 -0.99 -0.33
CA ASP A 126 7.76 -0.90 0.71
C ASP A 126 6.34 -0.71 0.16
N HIS A 127 5.35 -0.75 1.04
CA HIS A 127 3.94 -0.52 0.72
C HIS A 127 3.29 0.53 1.62
N GLY A 128 4.10 1.30 2.35
CA GLY A 128 3.70 2.41 3.20
C GLY A 128 4.68 2.65 4.34
N SER A 129 4.89 3.92 4.67
CA SER A 129 5.83 4.32 5.71
C SER A 129 5.43 3.82 7.09
N GLN A 130 6.40 3.65 7.97
CA GLN A 130 6.23 3.03 9.28
C GLN A 130 5.32 3.87 10.19
N LEU A 131 4.23 3.28 10.66
CA LEU A 131 3.38 3.79 11.73
C LEU A 131 3.26 2.73 12.84
N LYS A 132 2.97 1.50 12.43
CA LYS A 132 2.76 0.36 13.31
C LYS A 132 4.07 -0.33 13.66
N ASN A 133 4.15 -0.86 14.87
CA ASN A 133 5.28 -1.70 15.26
C ASN A 133 5.27 -3.02 14.47
N MET A 134 6.39 -3.33 13.81
CA MET A 134 6.56 -4.54 12.99
C MET A 134 7.37 -5.63 13.69
N LYS A 135 7.97 -5.33 14.85
CA LYS A 135 8.73 -6.32 15.62
C LYS A 135 7.84 -7.47 16.07
N VAL A 136 8.41 -8.66 16.12
CA VAL A 136 7.75 -9.87 16.65
C VAL A 136 8.56 -10.33 17.86
N ASP A 137 7.92 -10.46 19.01
CA ASP A 137 8.58 -10.78 20.29
C ASP A 137 9.79 -9.87 20.56
N GLY A 138 9.66 -8.58 20.29
CA GLY A 138 10.71 -7.56 20.43
C GLY A 138 11.86 -7.67 19.42
N ARG A 139 11.81 -8.62 18.48
CA ARG A 139 12.85 -8.85 17.48
C ARG A 139 12.52 -8.15 16.16
N ARG A 140 13.54 -7.51 15.56
CA ARG A 140 13.42 -6.91 14.24
C ARG A 140 13.00 -7.94 13.19
N CYS A 141 12.10 -7.53 12.29
CA CYS A 141 11.73 -8.34 11.14
C CYS A 141 12.92 -8.46 10.18
N THR A 142 13.17 -9.67 9.71
CA THR A 142 14.20 -9.85 8.68
C THR A 142 13.65 -9.44 7.33
N LEU A 143 14.34 -8.50 6.70
CA LEU A 143 14.08 -8.07 5.35
C LEU A 143 15.31 -8.43 4.49
N ASP A 144 15.15 -9.43 3.62
CA ASP A 144 16.22 -9.88 2.73
C ASP A 144 16.18 -9.03 1.42
N CYS A 145 16.73 -7.82 1.46
CA CYS A 145 16.88 -6.97 0.27
C CYS A 145 18.24 -6.28 0.28
N GLY A 146 18.71 -5.86 -0.89
CA GLY A 146 19.92 -5.06 -1.01
C GLY A 146 19.68 -3.61 -0.60
N TYR A 147 18.52 -3.08 -1.02
CA TYR A 147 18.10 -1.71 -0.70
C TYR A 147 16.60 -1.67 -0.40
N MET A 148 16.25 -0.78 0.51
CA MET A 148 14.85 -0.41 0.81
C MET A 148 14.61 1.03 0.39
N ILE A 149 13.52 1.30 -0.29
CA ILE A 149 13.09 2.66 -0.60
C ILE A 149 12.31 3.22 0.58
N SER A 150 12.67 4.42 0.99
CA SER A 150 11.98 5.18 2.02
C SER A 150 11.28 6.42 1.45
N GLN A 151 10.18 6.80 2.06
CA GLN A 151 9.50 8.05 1.78
C GLN A 151 10.42 9.25 2.02
N SER A 152 11.20 9.22 3.11
CA SER A 152 12.08 10.31 3.50
C SER A 152 13.18 9.86 4.47
N SER A 153 14.11 10.76 4.75
CA SER A 153 15.15 10.61 5.77
C SER A 153 14.57 10.50 7.19
N PHE A 154 13.42 11.12 7.46
CA PHE A 154 12.71 11.00 8.73
C PHE A 154 12.43 9.54 9.13
N PHE A 155 12.09 8.67 8.18
CA PHE A 155 11.74 7.28 8.47
C PHE A 155 12.94 6.33 8.57
N VAL A 156 14.16 6.75 8.20
CA VAL A 156 15.35 5.88 8.20
C VAL A 156 15.60 5.23 9.56
N PRO A 157 15.63 5.95 10.71
CA PRO A 157 15.82 5.33 12.02
C PRO A 157 14.76 4.29 12.37
N TYR A 158 13.49 4.55 11.97
CA TYR A 158 12.38 3.60 12.21
C TYR A 158 12.50 2.36 11.35
N HIS A 159 12.94 2.47 10.08
CA HIS A 159 13.20 1.30 9.24
C HIS A 159 14.32 0.42 9.83
N VAL A 160 15.43 1.03 10.25
CA VAL A 160 16.56 0.32 10.87
C VAL A 160 16.17 -0.30 12.21
N ASP A 161 15.32 0.35 13.00
CA ASP A 161 14.81 -0.22 14.26
C ASP A 161 13.86 -1.41 14.03
N GLN A 162 13.04 -1.37 12.99
CA GLN A 162 12.02 -2.39 12.74
C GLN A 162 12.53 -3.58 11.93
N TYR A 163 13.50 -3.35 11.02
CA TYR A 163 14.01 -4.36 10.11
C TYR A 163 15.52 -4.64 10.33
N THR A 164 15.99 -5.79 9.84
CA THR A 164 17.42 -6.12 9.85
C THR A 164 18.16 -5.44 8.69
N LEU A 165 18.09 -4.11 8.65
CA LEU A 165 18.75 -3.24 7.67
C LEU A 165 19.76 -2.34 8.36
N THR A 166 20.70 -1.83 7.56
CA THR A 166 21.60 -0.73 7.92
C THR A 166 21.15 0.56 7.22
N GLU A 167 21.58 1.71 7.71
CA GLU A 167 21.16 3.01 7.15
C GLU A 167 21.54 3.17 5.67
N ASP A 168 22.72 2.67 5.27
CA ASP A 168 23.21 2.72 3.89
C ASP A 168 22.40 1.86 2.91
N GLN A 169 21.58 0.94 3.41
CA GLN A 169 20.62 0.17 2.63
C GLN A 169 19.29 0.91 2.42
N VAL A 170 19.02 2.00 3.14
CA VAL A 170 17.77 2.77 3.03
C VAL A 170 17.98 3.97 2.11
N VAL A 171 17.22 4.04 1.03
CA VAL A 171 17.35 5.06 -0.02
C VAL A 171 16.11 5.97 0.01
N CYS A 172 16.30 7.24 0.37
CA CYS A 172 15.24 8.24 0.46
C CYS A 172 14.93 8.82 -0.92
N THR A 173 13.76 8.53 -1.45
CA THR A 173 13.33 8.95 -2.80
C THR A 173 11.91 9.48 -2.86
N GLY A 174 11.13 9.31 -1.79
CA GLY A 174 9.68 9.30 -1.88
C GLY A 174 9.17 7.94 -2.37
N LEU A 175 7.87 7.72 -2.29
CA LEU A 175 7.22 6.48 -2.73
C LEU A 175 6.65 6.66 -4.14
N PRO A 176 6.99 5.80 -5.12
CA PRO A 176 6.56 5.93 -6.52
C PRO A 176 5.06 6.14 -6.72
N ARG A 177 4.20 5.43 -5.96
CA ARG A 177 2.73 5.56 -6.06
C ARG A 177 2.21 6.96 -5.72
N ASN A 178 2.98 7.72 -4.93
CA ASN A 178 2.56 9.07 -4.51
C ASN A 178 2.67 10.08 -5.65
N ASP A 179 3.40 9.77 -6.73
CA ASP A 179 3.43 10.60 -7.92
C ASP A 179 2.03 10.74 -8.56
N GLU A 180 1.16 9.73 -8.40
CA GLU A 180 -0.23 9.73 -8.90
C GLU A 180 -1.09 10.80 -8.22
N LEU A 181 -0.77 11.20 -6.99
CA LEU A 181 -1.48 12.25 -6.24
C LEU A 181 -1.26 13.67 -6.82
N TYR A 182 -0.25 13.84 -7.66
CA TYR A 182 0.08 15.11 -8.30
C TYR A 182 -0.44 15.21 -9.75
N VAL A 183 -1.18 14.20 -10.21
CA VAL A 183 -1.69 14.12 -11.59
C VAL A 183 -3.21 14.05 -11.57
N ARG A 184 -3.88 15.07 -12.11
CA ARG A 184 -5.33 15.02 -12.28
C ARG A 184 -5.73 13.86 -13.19
N ASN A 185 -6.78 13.17 -12.82
CA ASN A 185 -7.24 11.96 -13.50
C ASN A 185 -8.78 11.88 -13.54
N ASP A 186 -9.30 10.84 -14.15
CA ASP A 186 -10.74 10.54 -14.30
C ASP A 186 -11.14 9.21 -13.60
N SER A 187 -10.40 8.81 -12.59
CA SER A 187 -10.62 7.52 -11.91
C SER A 187 -12.00 7.41 -11.27
N LEU A 188 -12.48 8.48 -10.64
CA LEU A 188 -13.77 8.45 -9.96
C LEU A 188 -14.95 8.19 -10.90
N PRO A 189 -15.15 8.89 -12.04
CA PRO A 189 -16.22 8.55 -13.01
C PRO A 189 -16.10 7.15 -13.59
N ARG A 190 -14.90 6.62 -13.78
CA ARG A 190 -14.68 5.24 -14.24
C ARG A 190 -15.11 4.20 -13.20
N LEU A 191 -14.98 4.54 -11.92
CA LEU A 191 -15.32 3.65 -10.82
C LEU A 191 -16.79 3.78 -10.42
N ILE A 192 -17.31 5.01 -10.38
CA ILE A 192 -18.65 5.38 -9.93
C ILE A 192 -19.35 6.13 -11.08
N GLY A 193 -20.21 5.42 -11.82
CA GLY A 193 -20.82 5.94 -13.04
C GLY A 193 -21.74 7.17 -12.84
N ASP A 194 -22.18 7.45 -11.62
CA ASP A 194 -23.01 8.60 -11.23
C ASP A 194 -22.26 9.60 -10.34
N ALA A 195 -20.93 9.65 -10.46
CA ALA A 195 -20.08 10.47 -9.60
C ALA A 195 -20.37 11.98 -9.66
N ASP A 196 -20.85 12.47 -10.78
CA ASP A 196 -21.23 13.87 -11.04
C ASP A 196 -22.43 14.35 -10.21
N ARG A 197 -23.19 13.45 -9.60
CA ARG A 197 -24.30 13.77 -8.68
C ARG A 197 -23.81 14.31 -7.35
N PHE A 198 -22.56 14.09 -6.99
CA PHE A 198 -22.03 14.39 -5.66
C PHE A 198 -21.17 15.65 -5.70
N LYS A 199 -21.39 16.54 -4.73
CA LYS A 199 -20.59 17.75 -4.54
C LYS A 199 -19.26 17.46 -3.82
N LYS A 200 -19.26 16.45 -2.98
CA LYS A 200 -18.12 16.03 -2.18
C LYS A 200 -17.98 14.51 -2.16
N VAL A 201 -16.77 14.02 -2.23
CA VAL A 201 -16.45 12.59 -2.16
C VAL A 201 -15.49 12.34 -1.02
N ILE A 202 -15.86 11.46 -0.11
CA ILE A 202 -15.08 11.10 1.05
C ILE A 202 -14.60 9.65 0.93
N LEU A 203 -13.31 9.42 1.14
CA LEU A 203 -12.73 8.08 1.22
C LEU A 203 -12.63 7.65 2.67
N TRP A 204 -13.25 6.54 3.03
CA TRP A 204 -13.03 5.87 4.32
C TRP A 204 -12.21 4.60 4.14
N ALA A 205 -10.98 4.61 4.64
CA ALA A 205 -10.03 3.51 4.54
C ALA A 205 -9.68 2.97 5.94
N PRO A 206 -10.55 2.15 6.56
CA PRO A 206 -10.31 1.61 7.90
C PRO A 206 -9.24 0.52 7.89
N THR A 207 -8.44 0.44 8.95
CA THR A 207 -7.58 -0.72 9.23
C THR A 207 -8.45 -1.89 9.72
N PHE A 208 -8.15 -3.09 9.25
CA PHE A 208 -8.79 -4.29 9.82
C PHE A 208 -8.32 -4.52 11.26
N ARG A 209 -9.20 -5.11 12.08
CA ARG A 209 -8.88 -5.51 13.45
C ARG A 209 -8.61 -7.00 13.54
N GLN A 210 -9.45 -7.80 12.90
CA GLN A 210 -9.33 -9.25 12.87
C GLN A 210 -9.44 -9.78 11.45
N HIS A 211 -8.62 -10.76 11.09
CA HIS A 211 -8.76 -11.49 9.84
C HIS A 211 -10.01 -12.38 9.91
N ALA A 212 -10.79 -12.46 8.84
CA ALA A 212 -12.03 -13.23 8.78
C ALA A 212 -11.86 -14.71 9.19
N ASP A 213 -10.67 -15.29 8.99
CA ASP A 213 -10.35 -16.67 9.38
C ASP A 213 -9.54 -16.77 10.70
N GLY A 214 -9.41 -15.69 11.47
CA GLY A 214 -8.72 -15.67 12.76
C GLY A 214 -7.20 -15.86 12.71
N ARG A 215 -6.59 -15.92 11.52
CA ARG A 215 -5.13 -16.14 11.38
C ARG A 215 -4.28 -14.97 11.83
N ARG A 216 -4.84 -13.78 11.83
CA ARG A 216 -4.21 -12.56 12.31
C ARG A 216 -5.23 -11.69 13.05
N VAL A 217 -4.85 -11.29 14.22
CA VAL A 217 -5.60 -10.36 15.08
C VAL A 217 -4.66 -9.21 15.39
N ASP A 218 -4.99 -8.00 14.94
CA ASP A 218 -4.22 -6.80 15.28
C ASP A 218 -4.73 -6.19 16.60
N THR A 219 -6.01 -6.41 16.93
CA THR A 219 -6.64 -6.12 18.23
C THR A 219 -7.86 -6.99 18.43
N GLU A 220 -8.27 -7.21 19.67
CA GLU A 220 -9.50 -7.97 20.01
C GLU A 220 -10.80 -7.18 19.78
N ASN A 221 -10.71 -5.88 19.47
CA ASN A 221 -11.89 -5.06 19.23
C ASN A 221 -12.71 -5.54 18.04
N LYS A 222 -14.03 -5.64 18.25
CA LYS A 222 -15.02 -6.09 17.27
C LYS A 222 -16.06 -5.01 17.08
N PHE A 223 -15.99 -4.33 15.95
CA PHE A 223 -17.04 -3.39 15.58
C PHE A 223 -18.28 -4.13 15.09
N PRO A 224 -19.49 -3.81 15.58
CA PRO A 224 -20.73 -4.51 15.18
C PRO A 224 -20.95 -4.55 13.66
N LEU A 225 -20.69 -3.44 12.98
CA LEU A 225 -20.73 -3.33 11.52
C LEU A 225 -19.34 -3.45 10.86
N GLY A 226 -18.34 -4.03 11.55
CA GLY A 226 -16.96 -4.12 11.04
C GLY A 226 -16.30 -2.76 10.75
N LEU A 227 -16.94 -1.66 11.12
CA LEU A 227 -16.48 -0.29 10.93
C LEU A 227 -16.41 0.41 12.30
N PRO A 228 -15.36 1.22 12.56
CA PRO A 228 -15.33 2.08 13.73
C PRO A 228 -16.54 3.02 13.77
N LEU A 229 -16.89 3.52 14.95
CA LEU A 229 -17.94 4.53 15.22
C LEU A 229 -19.38 4.07 14.96
N LEU A 230 -19.62 3.16 14.01
CA LEU A 230 -20.96 2.69 13.68
C LEU A 230 -21.35 1.52 14.59
N THR A 231 -22.24 1.77 15.53
CA THR A 231 -22.66 0.78 16.53
C THR A 231 -23.82 -0.11 16.08
N GLY A 232 -24.53 0.29 15.02
CA GLY A 232 -25.66 -0.45 14.47
C GLY A 232 -26.15 0.09 13.13
N LEU A 233 -27.20 -0.53 12.60
CA LEU A 233 -27.81 -0.14 11.33
C LEU A 233 -28.35 1.30 11.36
N GLU A 234 -28.91 1.73 12.49
CA GLU A 234 -29.43 3.09 12.68
C GLU A 234 -28.35 4.15 12.44
N ASP A 235 -27.10 3.89 12.88
CA ASP A 235 -25.99 4.79 12.62
C ASP A 235 -25.64 4.85 11.12
N ALA A 236 -25.68 3.72 10.43
CA ALA A 236 -25.41 3.65 8.99
C ALA A 236 -26.50 4.37 8.17
N GLU A 237 -27.78 4.19 8.55
CA GLU A 237 -28.92 4.86 7.92
C GLU A 237 -28.90 6.37 8.19
N ARG A 238 -28.58 6.78 9.41
CA ARG A 238 -28.43 8.19 9.78
C ARG A 238 -27.30 8.86 9.02
N LEU A 239 -26.16 8.17 8.87
CA LEU A 239 -25.04 8.63 8.07
C LEU A 239 -25.43 8.77 6.60
N ASP A 240 -26.09 7.77 6.01
CA ASP A 240 -26.52 7.81 4.61
C ASP A 240 -27.55 8.95 4.36
N ALA A 241 -28.50 9.18 5.27
CA ALA A 241 -29.44 10.28 5.19
C ALA A 241 -28.73 11.65 5.20
N PHE A 242 -27.73 11.81 6.09
CA PHE A 242 -26.91 13.03 6.12
C PHE A 242 -26.15 13.23 4.78
N LEU A 243 -25.51 12.17 4.26
CA LEU A 243 -24.79 12.23 3.00
C LEU A 243 -25.71 12.59 1.82
N GLN A 244 -26.96 12.10 1.82
CA GLN A 244 -27.96 12.45 0.81
C GLN A 244 -28.34 13.94 0.90
N GLU A 245 -28.62 14.47 2.08
CA GLU A 245 -28.97 15.87 2.32
C GLU A 245 -27.87 16.82 1.81
N HIS A 246 -26.60 16.48 2.04
CA HIS A 246 -25.44 17.29 1.65
C HIS A 246 -24.89 16.96 0.26
N GLN A 247 -25.50 16.05 -0.50
CA GLN A 247 -25.03 15.58 -1.81
C GLN A 247 -23.57 15.07 -1.77
N MET A 248 -23.24 14.28 -0.73
CA MET A 248 -21.92 13.71 -0.52
C MET A 248 -21.92 12.20 -0.84
N LEU A 249 -20.79 11.69 -1.31
CA LEU A 249 -20.54 10.27 -1.49
C LEU A 249 -19.50 9.80 -0.48
N LEU A 250 -19.79 8.74 0.24
CA LEU A 250 -18.82 8.02 1.07
C LEU A 250 -18.39 6.74 0.38
N ILE A 251 -17.11 6.65 0.05
CA ILE A 251 -16.48 5.43 -0.50
C ILE A 251 -15.75 4.72 0.64
N ILE A 252 -16.24 3.56 1.03
CA ILE A 252 -15.56 2.71 2.00
C ILE A 252 -14.65 1.75 1.24
N LYS A 253 -13.35 1.83 1.51
CA LYS A 253 -12.32 0.95 0.96
C LYS A 253 -11.75 0.07 2.07
N PRO A 254 -12.37 -1.10 2.37
CA PRO A 254 -11.88 -1.96 3.44
C PRO A 254 -10.53 -2.57 3.09
N HIS A 255 -9.82 -3.02 4.11
CA HIS A 255 -8.61 -3.82 3.92
C HIS A 255 -8.94 -5.11 3.15
N PRO A 256 -8.05 -5.65 2.29
CA PRO A 256 -8.33 -6.83 1.46
C PRO A 256 -8.84 -8.08 2.19
N VAL A 257 -8.52 -8.21 3.48
CA VAL A 257 -8.92 -9.36 4.32
C VAL A 257 -10.23 -9.12 5.08
N GLN A 258 -10.83 -7.92 4.98
CA GLN A 258 -12.07 -7.56 5.64
C GLN A 258 -13.24 -7.71 4.68
N ASP A 259 -14.30 -8.39 5.11
CA ASP A 259 -15.54 -8.54 4.35
C ASP A 259 -16.64 -7.65 4.95
N LEU A 260 -17.08 -6.67 4.17
CA LEU A 260 -18.21 -5.78 4.47
C LEU A 260 -19.35 -5.98 3.47
N SER A 261 -19.42 -7.14 2.82
CA SER A 261 -20.42 -7.42 1.76
C SER A 261 -21.87 -7.33 2.24
N TYR A 262 -22.11 -7.49 3.55
CA TYR A 262 -23.44 -7.31 4.13
C TYR A 262 -23.95 -5.86 4.02
N LEU A 263 -23.08 -4.84 3.99
CA LEU A 263 -23.47 -3.45 3.74
C LEU A 263 -24.15 -3.27 2.37
N LYS A 264 -23.80 -4.11 1.38
CA LYS A 264 -24.45 -4.12 0.07
C LYS A 264 -25.92 -4.61 0.10
N LYS A 265 -26.34 -5.23 1.20
CA LYS A 265 -27.72 -5.72 1.40
C LYS A 265 -28.63 -4.68 2.04
N ILE A 266 -28.06 -3.56 2.49
CA ILE A 266 -28.77 -2.42 3.09
C ILE A 266 -28.98 -1.39 1.96
N ASP A 267 -30.14 -0.77 1.90
CA ASP A 267 -30.43 0.29 0.91
C ASP A 267 -29.75 1.62 1.30
N LEU A 268 -28.41 1.66 1.16
CA LEU A 268 -27.60 2.84 1.39
C LEU A 268 -27.29 3.48 0.02
N ARG A 269 -27.74 4.71 -0.20
CA ARG A 269 -27.71 5.37 -1.51
C ARG A 269 -26.41 6.12 -1.75
N ASN A 270 -25.84 6.72 -0.72
CA ASN A 270 -24.64 7.57 -0.79
C ASN A 270 -23.42 6.93 -0.12
N ILE A 271 -23.50 5.65 0.26
CA ILE A 271 -22.38 4.85 0.75
C ILE A 271 -22.06 3.74 -0.26
N ARG A 272 -20.82 3.67 -0.70
CA ARG A 272 -20.33 2.65 -1.66
C ARG A 272 -19.15 1.90 -1.05
N THR A 273 -19.24 0.58 -0.99
CA THR A 273 -18.09 -0.27 -0.59
C THR A 273 -17.35 -0.75 -1.83
N ILE A 274 -16.04 -0.48 -1.91
CA ILE A 274 -15.19 -0.77 -3.06
C ILE A 274 -14.04 -1.66 -2.62
N TYR A 275 -13.80 -2.74 -3.35
CA TYR A 275 -12.72 -3.70 -3.13
C TYR A 275 -11.65 -3.60 -4.21
N ASN A 276 -10.50 -4.27 -4.00
CA ASN A 276 -9.43 -4.29 -4.99
C ASN A 276 -9.85 -4.80 -6.37
N PRO A 277 -10.73 -5.83 -6.51
CA PRO A 277 -11.25 -6.25 -7.81
C PRO A 277 -12.03 -5.14 -8.55
N ASP A 278 -12.74 -4.27 -7.82
CA ASP A 278 -13.49 -3.16 -8.42
C ASP A 278 -12.52 -2.12 -9.02
N LEU A 279 -11.45 -1.78 -8.28
CA LEU A 279 -10.37 -0.91 -8.78
C LEU A 279 -9.68 -1.53 -10.00
N ALA A 280 -9.32 -2.82 -9.93
CA ALA A 280 -8.68 -3.52 -11.03
C ALA A 280 -9.57 -3.57 -12.28
N LYS A 281 -10.88 -3.82 -12.14
CA LYS A 281 -11.85 -3.81 -13.23
C LYS A 281 -11.99 -2.43 -13.88
N ALA A 282 -11.93 -1.36 -13.08
CA ALA A 282 -11.94 0.01 -13.57
C ALA A 282 -10.58 0.45 -14.16
N GLY A 283 -9.52 -0.34 -13.97
CA GLY A 283 -8.16 -0.02 -14.42
C GLY A 283 -7.55 1.16 -13.70
N ILE A 284 -7.82 1.32 -12.39
CA ILE A 284 -7.35 2.44 -11.58
C ILE A 284 -6.56 1.98 -10.36
N GLN A 285 -5.67 2.84 -9.87
CA GLN A 285 -4.93 2.66 -8.62
C GLN A 285 -5.61 3.42 -7.47
N LEU A 286 -5.33 3.00 -6.23
CA LEU A 286 -5.91 3.65 -5.05
C LEU A 286 -5.48 5.12 -4.94
N ASN A 287 -4.22 5.44 -5.26
CA ASN A 287 -3.72 6.82 -5.19
C ASN A 287 -4.37 7.72 -6.27
N GLU A 288 -4.72 7.17 -7.45
CA GLU A 288 -5.53 7.88 -8.45
C GLU A 288 -6.93 8.20 -7.91
N LEU A 289 -7.57 7.25 -7.20
CA LEU A 289 -8.86 7.50 -6.55
C LEU A 289 -8.74 8.55 -5.44
N MET A 290 -7.68 8.48 -4.62
CA MET A 290 -7.44 9.45 -3.54
C MET A 290 -7.35 10.88 -4.07
N GLU A 291 -6.72 11.09 -5.23
CA GLU A 291 -6.63 12.41 -5.87
C GLU A 291 -8.02 12.98 -6.19
N GLN A 292 -9.03 12.13 -6.44
CA GLN A 292 -10.39 12.53 -6.77
C GLN A 292 -11.32 12.71 -5.55
N THR A 293 -10.83 12.56 -4.31
CA THR A 293 -11.65 12.68 -3.09
C THR A 293 -11.39 13.99 -2.37
N ASP A 294 -12.39 14.54 -1.68
CA ASP A 294 -12.33 15.83 -0.97
C ASP A 294 -11.84 15.69 0.47
N ALA A 295 -12.02 14.53 1.10
CA ALA A 295 -11.60 14.24 2.46
C ALA A 295 -11.33 12.75 2.65
N MET A 296 -10.59 12.41 3.70
CA MET A 296 -10.36 11.02 4.08
C MET A 296 -10.72 10.78 5.55
N ILE A 297 -11.34 9.61 5.81
CA ILE A 297 -11.49 9.02 7.13
C ILE A 297 -10.59 7.78 7.16
N THR A 298 -9.74 7.67 8.15
CA THR A 298 -8.87 6.52 8.34
C THR A 298 -8.62 6.31 9.85
N ASP A 299 -7.64 5.49 10.19
CA ASP A 299 -7.21 5.26 11.55
C ASP A 299 -5.69 5.08 11.62
N TYR A 300 -5.20 3.92 12.03
CA TYR A 300 -3.77 3.62 12.17
C TYR A 300 -3.14 3.06 10.89
N SER A 301 -3.58 3.54 9.73
CA SER A 301 -3.11 3.11 8.42
C SER A 301 -2.05 4.05 7.86
N SER A 302 -1.01 3.49 7.23
CA SER A 302 0.02 4.29 6.54
C SER A 302 -0.50 5.07 5.32
N ILE A 303 -1.72 4.80 4.84
CA ILE A 303 -2.40 5.58 3.79
C ILE A 303 -2.58 7.04 4.22
N TYR A 304 -2.62 7.30 5.55
CA TYR A 304 -2.63 8.62 6.13
C TYR A 304 -1.49 9.49 5.59
N TYR A 305 -0.27 8.95 5.51
CA TYR A 305 0.90 9.67 5.00
C TYR A 305 0.78 10.04 3.53
N ASP A 306 0.18 9.15 2.73
CA ASP A 306 -0.04 9.41 1.31
C ASP A 306 -1.09 10.51 1.14
N TYR A 307 -2.23 10.40 1.84
CA TYR A 307 -3.33 11.36 1.70
C TYR A 307 -2.97 12.77 2.20
N MET A 308 -2.11 12.86 3.22
CA MET A 308 -1.59 14.13 3.75
C MET A 308 -0.93 15.00 2.65
N LEU A 309 -0.39 14.37 1.59
CA LEU A 309 0.22 15.09 0.46
C LEU A 309 -0.80 15.94 -0.33
N LEU A 310 -2.09 15.67 -0.20
CA LEU A 310 -3.16 16.38 -0.90
C LEU A 310 -3.62 17.67 -0.20
N ASP A 311 -3.20 17.93 1.04
CA ASP A 311 -3.65 19.07 1.85
C ASP A 311 -5.19 19.16 1.97
N ARG A 312 -5.84 18.01 2.13
CA ARG A 312 -7.30 17.88 2.29
C ARG A 312 -7.65 17.40 3.70
N PRO A 313 -8.89 17.66 4.19
CA PRO A 313 -9.32 17.24 5.51
C PRO A 313 -9.11 15.75 5.78
N ILE A 314 -8.60 15.41 6.96
CA ILE A 314 -8.44 14.03 7.42
C ILE A 314 -9.09 13.89 8.79
N ALA A 315 -9.95 12.88 8.95
CA ALA A 315 -10.46 12.42 10.21
C ALA A 315 -9.85 11.05 10.58
N LEU A 316 -9.65 10.85 11.87
CA LEU A 316 -9.02 9.65 12.44
C LEU A 316 -9.99 8.98 13.41
N THR A 317 -10.41 7.75 13.13
CA THR A 317 -11.20 6.96 14.07
C THR A 317 -10.29 6.40 15.15
N THR A 318 -10.40 6.93 16.35
CA THR A 318 -9.50 6.66 17.49
C THR A 318 -10.25 6.16 18.72
N ASP A 319 -11.42 5.60 18.54
CA ASP A 319 -12.26 5.02 19.56
C ASP A 319 -11.63 3.81 20.28
N ASP A 320 -10.68 3.13 19.64
CA ASP A 320 -9.94 2.00 20.21
C ASP A 320 -8.42 2.22 20.33
N LEU A 321 -7.94 3.46 20.34
CA LEU A 321 -6.50 3.76 20.29
C LEU A 321 -5.71 3.11 21.42
N ASP A 322 -6.19 3.20 22.67
CA ASP A 322 -5.48 2.64 23.83
C ASP A 322 -5.33 1.11 23.72
N MET A 323 -6.39 0.44 23.25
CA MET A 323 -6.35 -1.00 23.00
C MET A 323 -5.36 -1.33 21.87
N TYR A 324 -5.42 -0.59 20.77
CA TYR A 324 -4.52 -0.80 19.64
C TYR A 324 -3.04 -0.56 20.00
N GLN A 325 -2.77 0.47 20.82
CA GLN A 325 -1.43 0.75 21.34
C GLN A 325 -0.88 -0.40 22.18
N ASN A 326 -1.72 -1.01 23.03
CA ASN A 326 -1.33 -2.12 23.89
C ASN A 326 -1.11 -3.43 23.11
N ASP A 327 -1.97 -3.69 22.13
CA ASP A 327 -1.96 -4.96 21.38
C ASP A 327 -0.89 -4.97 20.28
N LYS A 328 -0.91 -3.97 19.40
CA LYS A 328 -0.02 -3.89 18.23
C LYS A 328 1.11 -2.89 18.44
N GLY A 329 0.80 -1.73 19.00
CA GLY A 329 1.73 -0.62 19.22
C GLY A 329 2.15 0.12 17.96
N PHE A 330 2.79 1.24 18.20
CA PHE A 330 3.31 2.13 17.16
C PHE A 330 4.83 2.23 17.24
N VAL A 331 5.46 2.76 16.20
CA VAL A 331 6.90 3.02 16.20
C VAL A 331 7.26 4.34 16.89
N PHE A 332 6.26 5.19 17.14
CA PHE A 332 6.39 6.48 17.81
C PHE A 332 5.95 6.35 19.27
N ASP A 333 6.65 7.03 20.18
CA ASP A 333 6.30 7.09 21.60
C ASP A 333 4.91 7.71 21.80
N ASN A 334 4.62 8.77 21.06
CA ASN A 334 3.30 9.40 21.01
C ASN A 334 2.83 9.49 19.54
N VAL A 335 1.90 8.65 19.17
CA VAL A 335 1.36 8.61 17.81
C VAL A 335 0.67 9.92 17.40
N TYR A 336 0.11 10.65 18.37
CA TYR A 336 -0.54 11.94 18.12
C TYR A 336 0.41 13.04 17.65
N ASP A 337 1.73 12.88 17.82
CA ASP A 337 2.72 13.83 17.28
C ASP A 337 2.84 13.73 15.76
N ILE A 338 2.39 12.61 15.19
CA ILE A 338 2.53 12.28 13.77
C ILE A 338 1.17 12.26 13.06
N ILE A 339 0.13 11.68 13.67
CA ILE A 339 -1.20 11.66 13.05
C ILE A 339 -2.00 12.91 13.45
N LYS A 340 -2.10 13.86 12.51
CA LYS A 340 -2.84 15.12 12.66
C LYS A 340 -4.09 15.11 11.80
N GLY A 341 -5.24 15.09 12.44
CA GLY A 341 -6.56 15.07 11.85
C GLY A 341 -7.60 15.22 12.96
N GLU A 342 -8.86 15.30 12.61
CA GLU A 342 -9.92 15.31 13.64
C GLU A 342 -10.10 13.91 14.20
N HIS A 343 -9.92 13.77 15.51
CA HIS A 343 -10.05 12.49 16.21
C HIS A 343 -11.51 12.23 16.54
N LEU A 344 -12.08 11.20 15.89
CA LEU A 344 -13.48 10.83 16.03
C LEU A 344 -13.65 9.62 16.95
N LYS A 345 -14.62 9.70 17.85
CA LYS A 345 -14.97 8.63 18.80
C LYS A 345 -16.46 8.25 18.77
N SER A 346 -17.26 8.94 17.97
CA SER A 346 -18.70 8.72 17.86
C SER A 346 -19.24 9.06 16.47
N THR A 347 -20.45 8.58 16.15
CA THR A 347 -21.18 8.94 14.95
C THR A 347 -21.50 10.43 14.90
N ASP A 348 -21.77 11.08 16.05
CA ASP A 348 -22.04 12.53 16.10
C ASP A 348 -20.82 13.35 15.70
N GLU A 349 -19.61 12.98 16.16
CA GLU A 349 -18.37 13.62 15.76
C GLU A 349 -18.06 13.39 14.27
N LEU A 350 -18.38 12.20 13.75
CA LEU A 350 -18.29 11.93 12.32
C LEU A 350 -19.17 12.87 11.48
N LEU A 351 -20.44 13.06 11.89
CA LEU A 351 -21.35 13.97 11.20
C LEU A 351 -20.90 15.44 11.32
N ALA A 352 -20.33 15.84 12.44
CA ALA A 352 -19.74 17.17 12.60
C ALA A 352 -18.54 17.39 11.66
N PHE A 353 -17.63 16.41 11.56
CA PHE A 353 -16.54 16.45 10.58
C PHE A 353 -17.05 16.58 9.14
N LEU A 354 -18.05 15.78 8.77
CA LEU A 354 -18.65 15.85 7.42
C LEU A 354 -19.33 17.19 7.15
N THR A 355 -19.92 17.84 8.18
CA THR A 355 -20.44 19.19 8.07
C THR A 355 -19.33 20.18 7.71
N ASP A 356 -18.20 20.14 8.43
CA ASP A 356 -17.06 21.01 8.11
C ASP A 356 -16.53 20.76 6.69
N VAL A 357 -16.43 19.50 6.25
CA VAL A 357 -16.05 19.17 4.87
C VAL A 357 -17.04 19.76 3.85
N SER A 358 -18.36 19.69 4.12
CA SER A 358 -19.39 20.24 3.25
C SER A 358 -19.27 21.76 3.09
N GLU A 359 -18.85 22.44 4.14
CA GLU A 359 -18.62 23.89 4.22
C GLU A 359 -17.21 24.31 3.73
N GLY A 360 -16.35 23.36 3.35
CA GLY A 360 -14.98 23.62 2.90
C GLY A 360 -14.03 24.00 4.03
N LYS A 361 -14.32 23.61 5.29
CA LYS A 361 -13.48 23.84 6.45
C LYS A 361 -12.53 22.68 6.69
N ASP A 362 -11.33 22.99 7.17
CA ASP A 362 -10.30 22.03 7.60
C ASP A 362 -9.62 22.58 8.85
N ARG A 363 -10.05 22.09 10.01
CA ARG A 363 -9.56 22.61 11.29
C ARG A 363 -8.12 22.21 11.61
N MET A 364 -7.63 21.14 10.99
CA MET A 364 -6.32 20.55 11.28
C MET A 364 -5.30 20.77 10.16
N LEU A 365 -5.59 21.66 9.20
CA LEU A 365 -4.71 21.89 8.05
C LEU A 365 -3.30 22.35 8.47
N ALA A 366 -3.21 23.31 9.38
CA ALA A 366 -1.91 23.88 9.80
C ALA A 366 -1.02 22.83 10.48
N GLU A 367 -1.58 22.09 11.44
CA GLU A 367 -0.87 21.03 12.17
C GLU A 367 -0.46 19.90 11.24
N ARG A 368 -1.33 19.52 10.31
CA ARG A 368 -1.05 18.47 9.33
C ARG A 368 0.01 18.91 8.32
N THR A 369 -0.01 20.16 7.89
CA THR A 369 1.03 20.73 7.00
C THR A 369 2.39 20.72 7.68
N ALA A 370 2.47 21.12 8.95
CA ALA A 370 3.73 21.10 9.70
C ALA A 370 4.30 19.67 9.81
N VAL A 371 3.45 18.67 10.05
CA VAL A 371 3.90 17.26 10.06
C VAL A 371 4.30 16.81 8.65
N LYS A 372 3.51 17.14 7.62
CA LYS A 372 3.83 16.80 6.21
C LYS A 372 5.23 17.29 5.83
N GLU A 373 5.57 18.52 6.13
CA GLU A 373 6.89 19.10 5.83
C GLU A 373 8.01 18.42 6.64
N LYS A 374 7.74 18.05 7.89
CA LYS A 374 8.70 17.33 8.74
C LYS A 374 9.04 15.94 8.25
N ILE A 375 8.05 15.19 7.74
CA ILE A 375 8.20 13.76 7.42
C ILE A 375 8.41 13.46 5.94
N ASN A 376 8.53 14.49 5.09
CA ASN A 376 8.77 14.33 3.66
C ASN A 376 9.97 15.16 3.21
N ASP A 377 10.93 14.52 2.55
CA ASP A 377 12.06 15.21 1.90
C ASP A 377 11.64 15.81 0.54
N PHE A 378 10.59 15.27 -0.07
CA PHE A 378 10.15 15.62 -1.42
C PHE A 378 8.62 15.74 -1.49
N LEU A 379 8.13 16.83 -2.09
CA LEU A 379 6.72 17.14 -2.27
C LEU A 379 6.43 17.54 -3.74
N ASP A 380 7.00 16.80 -4.71
CA ASP A 380 7.10 17.25 -6.11
C ASP A 380 6.60 16.23 -7.14
N GLY A 381 6.06 15.07 -6.72
CA GLY A 381 5.53 14.04 -7.63
C GLY A 381 6.60 13.42 -8.54
N ASN A 382 7.86 13.34 -8.11
CA ASN A 382 8.96 12.78 -8.90
C ASN A 382 9.66 11.59 -8.22
N SER A 383 8.98 10.86 -7.35
CA SER A 383 9.54 9.71 -6.63
C SER A 383 9.94 8.57 -7.57
N SER A 384 9.08 8.24 -8.55
CA SER A 384 9.40 7.23 -9.58
C SER A 384 10.67 7.59 -10.37
N LYS A 385 10.87 8.88 -10.65
CA LYS A 385 12.09 9.35 -11.32
C LYS A 385 13.33 9.08 -10.46
N ARG A 386 13.29 9.42 -9.16
CA ARG A 386 14.43 9.22 -8.24
C ARG A 386 14.76 7.74 -8.08
N VAL A 387 13.75 6.88 -7.92
CA VAL A 387 13.94 5.43 -7.86
C VAL A 387 14.53 4.90 -9.17
N TYR A 388 14.02 5.34 -10.32
CA TYR A 388 14.56 4.99 -11.63
C TYR A 388 16.05 5.41 -11.77
N ASP A 389 16.37 6.64 -11.44
CA ASP A 389 17.74 7.16 -11.53
C ASP A 389 18.69 6.35 -10.62
N PHE A 390 18.26 6.05 -9.38
CA PHE A 390 19.00 5.18 -8.47
C PHE A 390 19.26 3.79 -9.08
N ILE A 391 18.22 3.13 -9.61
CA ILE A 391 18.34 1.83 -10.28
C ILE A 391 19.36 1.91 -11.41
N MET A 392 19.28 2.95 -12.25
CA MET A 392 20.16 3.10 -13.41
C MET A 392 21.63 3.33 -13.02
N THR A 393 21.91 3.91 -11.86
CA THR A 393 23.29 4.00 -11.32
C THR A 393 23.85 2.64 -10.91
N LYS A 394 22.99 1.71 -10.49
CA LYS A 394 23.39 0.36 -10.02
C LYS A 394 23.42 -0.70 -11.13
N LEU A 395 22.68 -0.49 -12.22
CA LEU A 395 22.63 -1.41 -13.37
C LEU A 395 23.69 -1.13 -14.45
N LYS A 396 24.66 -0.30 -14.14
CA LYS A 396 25.78 0.01 -15.06
C LYS A 396 26.73 -1.16 -15.22
#